data_971426b83dc203b6e669957dedcf2c35
#
_entry.id   971426b83dc203b6e669957dedcf2c35
#
_cell.length_a   1.000
_cell.length_b   1.000
_cell.length_c   1.000
_cell.angle_alpha   90.00
_cell.angle_beta   90.00
_cell.angle_gamma   90.00
#
_symmetry.space_group_name_H-M   'P 1'
#
loop_
_entity.id
_entity.type
_entity.pdbx_description
1 polymer ?
#
loop_
_entity_poly.entity_id
_entity_poly.type
_entity_poly.pdbx_seq_one_letter_code
_entity_poly.pdbx_strand_id
1 'polypeptide(L)'
;MKLSEIANLVSGQVIGEDITITGASGLPEAKEGDIAFLDQFRYLPALAESKASAVIVSPEFADSALDRPAILCEAPRIAFAKVLATFAPVWELDEGIHSTAVVDPSAELGEETRIGALSYIGKRVKIGKGARIYPHVVIGDDVEIGENVELFPLVCIYHACKLGNNIRIHSGSVIGSDGFGYAQGPAGLIKIPQVGIVVIEDEVEIGSNTSIDRATTGVTLISKGTKLDNLVQVAHNVRIGRNSIVCGQTGIAGSSQVGEGVILAGQVGVGDHLTVG
;
A
#
# COMPACT_ATOMS: atom_id res chain seq x y z
N MET A 1 -24.49 5.48 -7.79
CA MET A 1 -24.60 4.15 -8.42
C MET A 1 -25.92 3.50 -8.02
N LYS A 2 -26.53 2.69 -8.89
CA LYS A 2 -27.67 1.85 -8.50
C LYS A 2 -27.21 0.67 -7.64
N LEU A 3 -28.06 0.23 -6.72
CA LEU A 3 -27.75 -0.91 -5.84
C LEU A 3 -27.45 -2.17 -6.64
N SER A 4 -28.13 -2.37 -7.78
CA SER A 4 -27.89 -3.45 -8.74
C SER A 4 -26.50 -3.38 -9.40
N GLU A 5 -26.00 -2.19 -9.71
CA GLU A 5 -24.64 -2.00 -10.23
C GLU A 5 -23.59 -2.39 -9.20
N ILE A 6 -23.82 -2.00 -7.94
CA ILE A 6 -22.94 -2.39 -6.82
C ILE A 6 -22.99 -3.91 -6.61
N ALA A 7 -24.17 -4.53 -6.63
CA ALA A 7 -24.31 -5.98 -6.50
C ALA A 7 -23.51 -6.73 -7.59
N ASN A 8 -23.56 -6.27 -8.82
CA ASN A 8 -22.75 -6.84 -9.92
C ASN A 8 -21.24 -6.71 -9.64
N LEU A 9 -20.78 -5.54 -9.16
CA LEU A 9 -19.36 -5.29 -8.82
C LEU A 9 -18.83 -6.28 -7.77
N VAL A 10 -19.70 -6.66 -6.82
CA VAL A 10 -19.31 -7.52 -5.68
C VAL A 10 -19.76 -8.97 -5.84
N SER A 11 -20.35 -9.34 -6.97
CA SER A 11 -20.92 -10.66 -7.24
C SER A 11 -21.99 -11.05 -6.19
N GLY A 12 -22.80 -10.08 -5.78
CA GLY A 12 -23.88 -10.24 -4.82
C GLY A 12 -25.26 -10.22 -5.48
N GLN A 13 -26.29 -10.48 -4.67
CA GLN A 13 -27.71 -10.45 -5.08
C GLN A 13 -28.44 -9.33 -4.33
N VAL A 14 -29.20 -8.50 -5.07
CA VAL A 14 -30.04 -7.46 -4.47
C VAL A 14 -31.29 -8.08 -3.83
N ILE A 15 -31.63 -7.65 -2.62
CA ILE A 15 -32.90 -7.89 -1.95
C ILE A 15 -33.57 -6.54 -1.72
N GLY A 16 -34.84 -6.43 -2.07
CA GLY A 16 -35.63 -5.21 -1.94
C GLY A 16 -35.50 -4.29 -3.16
N GLU A 17 -35.71 -3.00 -2.92
CA GLU A 17 -35.76 -1.99 -3.99
C GLU A 17 -34.38 -1.63 -4.53
N ASP A 18 -34.28 -1.41 -5.86
CA ASP A 18 -33.06 -0.96 -6.52
C ASP A 18 -32.88 0.56 -6.38
N ILE A 19 -32.46 0.99 -5.20
CA ILE A 19 -32.25 2.41 -4.88
C ILE A 19 -30.92 2.96 -5.40
N THR A 20 -30.78 4.29 -5.37
CA THR A 20 -29.50 4.96 -5.70
C THR A 20 -28.66 5.15 -4.44
N ILE A 21 -27.43 4.67 -4.50
CA ILE A 21 -26.39 4.84 -3.46
C ILE A 21 -25.44 5.97 -3.87
N THR A 22 -25.19 6.88 -2.95
CA THR A 22 -24.35 8.07 -3.14
C THR A 22 -23.06 8.08 -2.32
N GLY A 23 -22.93 7.13 -1.38
CA GLY A 23 -21.77 7.00 -0.51
C GLY A 23 -21.70 5.63 0.16
N ALA A 24 -20.63 5.39 0.91
CA ALA A 24 -20.40 4.20 1.71
C ALA A 24 -19.78 4.58 3.05
N SER A 25 -20.35 4.05 4.16
CA SER A 25 -19.92 4.39 5.52
C SER A 25 -20.08 3.21 6.47
N GLY A 26 -19.42 3.27 7.63
CA GLY A 26 -19.69 2.35 8.74
C GLY A 26 -21.13 2.51 9.25
N LEU A 27 -21.68 1.48 9.89
CA LEU A 27 -23.07 1.50 10.39
C LEU A 27 -23.36 2.72 11.29
N PRO A 28 -22.48 3.12 12.24
CA PRO A 28 -22.78 4.26 13.12
C PRO A 28 -22.75 5.62 12.41
N GLU A 29 -21.89 5.78 11.41
CA GLU A 29 -21.66 7.04 10.71
C GLU A 29 -22.50 7.20 9.45
N ALA A 30 -23.18 6.13 9.02
CA ALA A 30 -23.95 6.12 7.79
C ALA A 30 -25.14 7.09 7.84
N LYS A 31 -25.37 7.74 6.73
CA LYS A 31 -26.48 8.67 6.48
C LYS A 31 -27.33 8.17 5.31
N GLU A 32 -28.45 8.85 5.08
CA GLU A 32 -29.31 8.57 3.91
C GLU A 32 -28.50 8.68 2.61
N GLY A 33 -28.67 7.68 1.74
CA GLY A 33 -27.90 7.51 0.51
C GLY A 33 -26.65 6.64 0.67
N ASP A 34 -26.19 6.33 1.89
CA ASP A 34 -25.03 5.47 2.10
C ASP A 34 -25.40 3.98 2.09
N ILE A 35 -24.44 3.16 1.67
CA ILE A 35 -24.42 1.72 1.89
C ILE A 35 -23.42 1.37 3.00
N ALA A 36 -23.79 0.48 3.90
CA ALA A 36 -22.93 -0.06 4.96
C ALA A 36 -22.75 -1.57 4.79
N PHE A 37 -22.08 -2.24 5.71
CA PHE A 37 -21.99 -3.71 5.73
C PHE A 37 -22.17 -4.27 7.14
N LEU A 38 -22.60 -5.54 7.22
CA LEU A 38 -22.70 -6.31 8.45
C LEU A 38 -22.07 -7.69 8.22
N ASP A 39 -21.10 -8.05 9.06
CA ASP A 39 -20.39 -9.33 9.00
C ASP A 39 -20.32 -10.06 10.36
N GLN A 40 -20.91 -9.49 11.42
CA GLN A 40 -20.86 -10.08 12.77
C GLN A 40 -22.12 -9.73 13.57
N PHE A 41 -22.65 -10.70 14.33
CA PHE A 41 -23.85 -10.56 15.17
C PHE A 41 -23.76 -9.40 16.17
N ARG A 42 -22.58 -9.12 16.71
CA ARG A 42 -22.40 -8.03 17.68
C ARG A 42 -22.74 -6.63 17.13
N TYR A 43 -22.82 -6.46 15.80
CA TYR A 43 -23.16 -5.19 15.16
C TYR A 43 -24.64 -5.07 14.79
N LEU A 44 -25.50 -6.06 15.09
CA LEU A 44 -26.95 -5.97 14.87
C LEU A 44 -27.60 -4.75 15.55
N PRO A 45 -27.24 -4.39 16.80
CA PRO A 45 -27.77 -3.16 17.40
C PRO A 45 -27.41 -1.90 16.61
N ALA A 46 -26.18 -1.83 16.12
CA ALA A 46 -25.73 -0.71 15.29
C ALA A 46 -26.44 -0.67 13.93
N LEU A 47 -26.80 -1.81 13.34
CA LEU A 47 -27.62 -1.87 12.13
C LEU A 47 -29.02 -1.29 12.36
N ALA A 48 -29.66 -1.63 13.46
CA ALA A 48 -31.03 -1.15 13.80
C ALA A 48 -31.05 0.37 13.98
N GLU A 49 -30.00 0.99 14.50
CA GLU A 49 -29.89 2.43 14.72
C GLU A 49 -29.31 3.18 13.49
N SER A 50 -28.75 2.46 12.52
CA SER A 50 -28.07 3.04 11.37
C SER A 50 -29.06 3.71 10.40
N LYS A 51 -28.65 4.85 9.85
CA LYS A 51 -29.35 5.58 8.78
C LYS A 51 -28.91 5.14 7.37
N ALA A 52 -28.13 4.08 7.24
CA ALA A 52 -27.74 3.54 5.94
C ALA A 52 -28.97 3.19 5.10
N SER A 53 -29.02 3.63 3.86
CA SER A 53 -30.12 3.32 2.93
C SER A 53 -30.07 1.88 2.42
N ALA A 54 -28.89 1.25 2.44
CA ALA A 54 -28.74 -0.16 2.09
C ALA A 54 -27.62 -0.80 2.92
N VAL A 55 -27.59 -2.14 2.96
CA VAL A 55 -26.56 -2.89 3.68
C VAL A 55 -26.07 -4.08 2.85
N ILE A 56 -24.77 -4.38 2.95
CA ILE A 56 -24.17 -5.61 2.42
C ILE A 56 -24.10 -6.62 3.56
N VAL A 57 -24.66 -7.79 3.38
CA VAL A 57 -24.73 -8.84 4.41
C VAL A 57 -24.39 -10.21 3.84
N SER A 58 -23.92 -11.12 4.68
CA SER A 58 -23.87 -12.54 4.34
C SER A 58 -25.27 -13.18 4.43
N PRO A 59 -25.48 -14.34 3.79
CA PRO A 59 -26.79 -15.02 3.83
C PRO A 59 -27.36 -15.27 5.23
N GLU A 60 -26.49 -15.48 6.22
CA GLU A 60 -26.88 -15.69 7.62
C GLU A 60 -27.56 -14.47 8.28
N PHE A 61 -27.34 -13.26 7.72
CA PHE A 61 -27.94 -12.01 8.19
C PHE A 61 -29.07 -11.52 7.30
N ALA A 62 -29.50 -12.29 6.30
CA ALA A 62 -30.53 -11.86 5.34
C ALA A 62 -31.80 -11.37 6.04
N ASP A 63 -32.27 -12.13 7.02
CA ASP A 63 -33.49 -11.78 7.78
C ASP A 63 -33.34 -10.53 8.67
N SER A 64 -32.10 -10.21 9.06
CA SER A 64 -31.80 -9.03 9.89
C SER A 64 -31.80 -7.72 9.11
N ALA A 65 -31.75 -7.78 7.77
CA ALA A 65 -31.69 -6.62 6.87
C ALA A 65 -33.05 -6.27 6.25
N LEU A 66 -34.16 -6.89 6.70
CA LEU A 66 -35.50 -6.80 6.06
C LEU A 66 -36.12 -5.39 6.08
N ASP A 67 -35.64 -4.49 6.92
CA ASP A 67 -36.14 -3.12 7.02
C ASP A 67 -35.63 -2.17 5.93
N ARG A 68 -34.65 -2.62 5.13
CA ARG A 68 -34.04 -1.83 4.08
C ARG A 68 -33.49 -2.69 2.93
N PRO A 69 -33.27 -2.11 1.73
CA PRO A 69 -32.61 -2.83 0.64
C PRO A 69 -31.23 -3.38 1.03
N ALA A 70 -30.90 -4.57 0.54
CA ALA A 70 -29.65 -5.23 0.88
C ALA A 70 -28.98 -5.88 -0.33
N ILE A 71 -27.68 -6.11 -0.22
CA ILE A 71 -26.90 -6.96 -1.12
C ILE A 71 -26.45 -8.19 -0.32
N LEU A 72 -26.89 -9.37 -0.74
CA LEU A 72 -26.36 -10.63 -0.20
C LEU A 72 -25.08 -11.03 -0.92
N CYS A 73 -24.03 -11.30 -0.16
CA CYS A 73 -22.79 -11.87 -0.67
C CYS A 73 -22.06 -12.66 0.42
N GLU A 74 -21.23 -13.62 0.03
CA GLU A 74 -20.52 -14.52 0.95
C GLU A 74 -19.43 -13.80 1.78
N ALA A 75 -18.89 -12.68 1.30
CA ALA A 75 -17.82 -11.95 1.95
C ALA A 75 -18.10 -10.44 2.06
N PRO A 76 -19.03 -10.01 2.95
CA PRO A 76 -19.50 -8.63 3.04
C PRO A 76 -18.39 -7.60 3.24
N ARG A 77 -17.37 -7.92 4.03
CA ARG A 77 -16.21 -7.02 4.26
C ARG A 77 -15.39 -6.81 2.99
N ILE A 78 -15.14 -7.86 2.20
CA ILE A 78 -14.41 -7.75 0.93
C ILE A 78 -15.27 -6.98 -0.08
N ALA A 79 -16.57 -7.27 -0.14
CA ALA A 79 -17.51 -6.53 -0.96
C ALA A 79 -17.51 -5.04 -0.61
N PHE A 80 -17.61 -4.71 0.66
CA PHE A 80 -17.59 -3.32 1.13
C PHE A 80 -16.28 -2.60 0.78
N ALA A 81 -15.13 -3.27 0.89
CA ALA A 81 -13.85 -2.70 0.46
C ALA A 81 -13.85 -2.32 -1.03
N LYS A 82 -14.43 -3.16 -1.91
CA LYS A 82 -14.60 -2.84 -3.33
C LYS A 82 -15.53 -1.64 -3.54
N VAL A 83 -16.62 -1.57 -2.78
CA VAL A 83 -17.56 -0.45 -2.82
C VAL A 83 -16.90 0.84 -2.35
N LEU A 84 -16.16 0.81 -1.24
CA LEU A 84 -15.40 1.97 -0.76
C LEU A 84 -14.45 2.50 -1.81
N ALA A 85 -13.79 1.62 -2.57
CA ALA A 85 -12.87 2.03 -3.64
C ALA A 85 -13.56 2.84 -4.75
N THR A 86 -14.88 2.64 -4.99
CA THR A 86 -15.63 3.43 -5.98
C THR A 86 -15.99 4.83 -5.51
N PHE A 87 -16.05 5.05 -4.20
CA PHE A 87 -16.34 6.34 -3.57
C PHE A 87 -15.09 7.02 -3.00
N ALA A 88 -13.93 6.35 -3.06
CA ALA A 88 -12.69 6.91 -2.54
C ALA A 88 -12.29 8.17 -3.34
N PRO A 89 -11.90 9.25 -2.66
CA PRO A 89 -11.37 10.42 -3.35
C PRO A 89 -10.09 10.03 -4.08
N VAL A 90 -9.99 10.39 -5.35
CA VAL A 90 -8.77 10.23 -6.14
C VAL A 90 -7.94 11.50 -6.01
N TRP A 91 -6.69 11.36 -5.60
CA TRP A 91 -5.75 12.46 -5.71
C TRP A 91 -5.33 12.58 -7.17
N GLU A 92 -5.92 13.51 -7.88
CA GLU A 92 -5.64 13.74 -9.29
C GLU A 92 -4.22 14.27 -9.49
N LEU A 93 -3.58 13.76 -10.51
CA LEU A 93 -2.30 14.22 -11.00
C LEU A 93 -2.45 14.53 -12.49
N ASP A 94 -2.01 15.71 -12.91
CA ASP A 94 -2.06 16.11 -14.31
C ASP A 94 -1.37 15.11 -15.22
N GLU A 95 -1.82 15.04 -16.47
CA GLU A 95 -1.23 14.14 -17.46
C GLU A 95 0.17 14.60 -17.87
N GLY A 96 1.06 13.63 -18.10
CA GLY A 96 2.41 13.86 -18.54
C GLY A 96 3.37 14.32 -17.44
N ILE A 97 4.35 15.13 -17.81
CA ILE A 97 5.44 15.58 -16.95
C ILE A 97 5.22 17.05 -16.60
N HIS A 98 5.10 17.38 -15.31
CA HIS A 98 4.98 18.75 -14.86
C HIS A 98 6.23 19.58 -15.26
N SER A 99 6.03 20.83 -15.69
CA SER A 99 7.11 21.68 -16.23
C SER A 99 8.25 21.99 -15.24
N THR A 100 8.02 21.83 -13.95
CA THR A 100 9.06 22.00 -12.90
C THR A 100 9.72 20.69 -12.48
N ALA A 101 9.32 19.55 -13.03
CA ALA A 101 9.99 18.29 -12.78
C ALA A 101 11.33 18.24 -13.55
N VAL A 102 12.33 17.64 -12.95
CA VAL A 102 13.63 17.43 -13.57
C VAL A 102 13.76 15.95 -13.93
N VAL A 103 13.79 15.66 -15.23
CA VAL A 103 13.93 14.29 -15.73
C VAL A 103 15.20 14.22 -16.56
N ASP A 104 16.11 13.30 -16.20
CA ASP A 104 17.35 13.10 -16.98
C ASP A 104 17.00 12.60 -18.38
N PRO A 105 17.67 13.09 -19.44
CA PRO A 105 17.38 12.68 -20.83
C PRO A 105 17.60 11.18 -21.10
N SER A 106 18.36 10.47 -20.26
CA SER A 106 18.57 9.04 -20.37
C SER A 106 17.52 8.18 -19.66
N ALA A 107 16.54 8.80 -19.00
CA ALA A 107 15.42 8.09 -18.38
C ALA A 107 14.43 7.58 -19.43
N GLU A 108 13.95 6.36 -19.25
CA GLU A 108 12.95 5.72 -20.10
C GLU A 108 11.62 5.72 -19.36
N LEU A 109 10.62 6.40 -19.90
CA LEU A 109 9.28 6.51 -19.29
C LEU A 109 8.26 5.75 -20.13
N GLY A 110 7.50 4.87 -19.47
CA GLY A 110 6.39 4.15 -20.09
C GLY A 110 5.20 5.07 -20.42
N GLU A 111 4.31 4.57 -21.25
CA GLU A 111 3.08 5.27 -21.61
C GLU A 111 2.25 5.62 -20.37
N GLU A 112 1.48 6.70 -20.43
CA GLU A 112 0.59 7.17 -19.35
C GLU A 112 1.31 7.48 -18.02
N THR A 113 2.64 7.57 -18.01
CA THR A 113 3.39 8.00 -16.83
C THR A 113 3.09 9.46 -16.54
N ARG A 114 2.81 9.77 -15.26
CA ARG A 114 2.53 11.13 -14.77
C ARG A 114 3.59 11.49 -13.73
N ILE A 115 4.19 12.67 -13.88
CA ILE A 115 5.25 13.15 -12.97
C ILE A 115 4.87 14.53 -12.45
N GLY A 116 4.67 14.63 -11.15
CA GLY A 116 4.28 15.84 -10.44
C GLY A 116 5.40 16.86 -10.28
N ALA A 117 5.00 18.04 -9.83
CA ALA A 117 5.87 19.20 -9.67
C ALA A 117 7.09 18.92 -8.78
N LEU A 118 8.25 19.48 -9.14
CA LEU A 118 9.50 19.44 -8.37
C LEU A 118 10.03 18.02 -8.08
N SER A 119 9.59 17.02 -8.85
CA SER A 119 10.14 15.68 -8.77
C SER A 119 11.42 15.58 -9.57
N TYR A 120 12.35 14.74 -9.10
CA TYR A 120 13.63 14.47 -9.75
C TYR A 120 13.73 13.00 -10.18
N ILE A 121 14.03 12.76 -11.46
CA ILE A 121 14.25 11.44 -12.05
C ILE A 121 15.68 11.38 -12.57
N GLY A 122 16.47 10.51 -11.98
CA GLY A 122 17.89 10.35 -12.26
C GLY A 122 18.22 9.67 -13.59
N LYS A 123 19.50 9.43 -13.81
CA LYS A 123 20.04 8.83 -15.05
C LYS A 123 19.63 7.37 -15.18
N ARG A 124 19.32 6.97 -16.42
CA ARG A 124 19.02 5.56 -16.78
C ARG A 124 17.90 4.93 -15.94
N VAL A 125 17.06 5.76 -15.32
CA VAL A 125 15.84 5.29 -14.64
C VAL A 125 14.90 4.71 -15.67
N LYS A 126 14.28 3.57 -15.34
CA LYS A 126 13.23 2.96 -16.16
C LYS A 126 11.93 2.94 -15.37
N ILE A 127 10.89 3.51 -15.94
CA ILE A 127 9.55 3.55 -15.33
C ILE A 127 8.56 2.92 -16.29
N GLY A 128 7.82 1.92 -15.79
CA GLY A 128 6.79 1.22 -16.55
C GLY A 128 5.53 2.07 -16.79
N LYS A 129 4.61 1.51 -17.60
CA LYS A 129 3.35 2.14 -17.99
C LYS A 129 2.49 2.51 -16.78
N GLY A 130 1.75 3.64 -16.87
CA GLY A 130 0.73 4.04 -15.90
C GLY A 130 1.24 4.46 -14.54
N ALA A 131 2.55 4.67 -14.37
CA ALA A 131 3.12 5.12 -13.11
C ALA A 131 2.67 6.54 -12.75
N ARG A 132 2.43 6.78 -11.46
CA ARG A 132 2.03 8.06 -10.88
C ARG A 132 3.08 8.52 -9.88
N ILE A 133 3.88 9.48 -10.25
CA ILE A 133 4.94 10.05 -9.43
C ILE A 133 4.43 11.41 -8.94
N TYR A 134 4.02 11.47 -7.67
CA TYR A 134 3.47 12.69 -7.08
C TYR A 134 4.56 13.76 -6.83
N PRO A 135 4.19 15.00 -6.47
CA PRO A 135 5.18 16.09 -6.30
C PRO A 135 6.28 15.77 -5.27
N HIS A 136 7.48 16.34 -5.51
CA HIS A 136 8.64 16.22 -4.63
C HIS A 136 9.19 14.79 -4.44
N VAL A 137 8.91 13.87 -5.35
CA VAL A 137 9.53 12.53 -5.34
C VAL A 137 10.94 12.61 -5.91
N VAL A 138 11.88 11.88 -5.30
CA VAL A 138 13.25 11.77 -5.76
C VAL A 138 13.56 10.33 -6.13
N ILE A 139 13.96 10.09 -7.38
CA ILE A 139 14.38 8.78 -7.89
C ILE A 139 15.83 8.88 -8.36
N GLY A 140 16.72 8.15 -7.69
CA GLY A 140 18.15 8.09 -7.99
C GLY A 140 18.45 7.35 -9.29
N ASP A 141 19.72 7.39 -9.70
CA ASP A 141 20.19 6.77 -10.94
C ASP A 141 19.98 5.24 -10.95
N ASP A 142 19.79 4.66 -12.14
CA ASP A 142 19.70 3.22 -12.39
C ASP A 142 18.52 2.51 -11.67
N VAL A 143 17.51 3.24 -11.21
CA VAL A 143 16.31 2.65 -10.60
C VAL A 143 15.41 2.06 -11.68
N GLU A 144 14.88 0.87 -11.43
CA GLU A 144 13.89 0.20 -12.28
C GLU A 144 12.54 0.15 -11.55
N ILE A 145 11.48 0.64 -12.19
CA ILE A 145 10.12 0.70 -11.66
C ILE A 145 9.18 0.05 -12.66
N GLY A 146 8.36 -0.90 -12.19
CA GLY A 146 7.37 -1.58 -13.01
C GLY A 146 6.14 -0.73 -13.34
N GLU A 147 5.06 -1.39 -13.75
CA GLU A 147 3.80 -0.76 -14.18
C GLU A 147 2.90 -0.40 -13.01
N ASN A 148 2.06 0.65 -13.19
CA ASN A 148 1.04 1.10 -12.25
C ASN A 148 1.55 1.36 -10.83
N VAL A 149 2.77 1.88 -10.71
CA VAL A 149 3.37 2.23 -9.42
C VAL A 149 2.92 3.64 -9.02
N GLU A 150 2.53 3.81 -7.76
CA GLU A 150 2.18 5.10 -7.17
C GLU A 150 3.22 5.48 -6.11
N LEU A 151 3.93 6.58 -6.35
CA LEU A 151 4.88 7.16 -5.38
C LEU A 151 4.32 8.48 -4.86
N PHE A 152 3.86 8.48 -3.62
CA PHE A 152 3.27 9.66 -2.98
C PHE A 152 4.32 10.74 -2.67
N PRO A 153 3.91 11.98 -2.34
CA PRO A 153 4.85 13.08 -2.16
C PRO A 153 5.98 12.78 -1.17
N LEU A 154 7.17 13.30 -1.46
CA LEU A 154 8.36 13.18 -0.61
C LEU A 154 8.93 11.75 -0.50
N VAL A 155 8.50 10.80 -1.34
CA VAL A 155 9.16 9.49 -1.42
C VAL A 155 10.55 9.66 -2.04
N CYS A 156 11.55 9.00 -1.44
CA CYS A 156 12.91 8.98 -1.95
C CYS A 156 13.35 7.55 -2.25
N ILE A 157 13.75 7.29 -3.49
CA ILE A 157 14.30 6.00 -3.93
C ILE A 157 15.75 6.20 -4.34
N TYR A 158 16.65 5.57 -3.62
CA TYR A 158 18.09 5.62 -3.89
C TYR A 158 18.45 4.77 -5.12
N HIS A 159 19.65 5.02 -5.65
CA HIS A 159 20.16 4.40 -6.87
C HIS A 159 20.08 2.86 -6.89
N ALA A 160 19.87 2.32 -8.08
CA ALA A 160 19.86 0.90 -8.42
C ALA A 160 18.79 0.03 -7.71
N CYS A 161 17.84 0.62 -6.98
CA CYS A 161 16.70 -0.11 -6.41
C CYS A 161 15.78 -0.61 -7.52
N LYS A 162 15.09 -1.74 -7.26
CA LYS A 162 14.14 -2.34 -8.20
C LYS A 162 12.77 -2.49 -7.57
N LEU A 163 11.76 -1.98 -8.25
CA LEU A 163 10.36 -2.03 -7.87
C LEU A 163 9.56 -2.77 -8.94
N GLY A 164 8.76 -3.75 -8.52
CA GLY A 164 7.83 -4.48 -9.39
C GLY A 164 6.60 -3.65 -9.78
N ASN A 165 5.50 -4.33 -10.07
CA ASN A 165 4.26 -3.74 -10.57
C ASN A 165 3.24 -3.50 -9.45
N ASN A 166 2.29 -2.56 -9.67
CA ASN A 166 1.17 -2.28 -8.77
C ASN A 166 1.60 -1.99 -7.32
N ILE A 167 2.71 -1.28 -7.16
CA ILE A 167 3.26 -0.89 -5.86
C ILE A 167 2.72 0.48 -5.48
N ARG A 168 2.47 0.66 -4.18
CA ARG A 168 2.10 1.95 -3.61
C ARG A 168 3.05 2.28 -2.47
N ILE A 169 3.70 3.46 -2.52
CA ILE A 169 4.61 3.94 -1.47
C ILE A 169 4.13 5.29 -0.98
N HIS A 170 3.74 5.34 0.29
CA HIS A 170 3.20 6.55 0.92
C HIS A 170 4.29 7.56 1.31
N SER A 171 3.83 8.79 1.53
CA SER A 171 4.66 9.99 1.70
C SER A 171 5.77 9.85 2.73
N GLY A 172 6.93 10.41 2.41
CA GLY A 172 8.09 10.48 3.29
C GLY A 172 8.88 9.17 3.43
N SER A 173 8.47 8.09 2.75
CA SER A 173 9.19 6.81 2.83
C SER A 173 10.48 6.84 2.03
N VAL A 174 11.51 6.17 2.54
CA VAL A 174 12.85 6.13 1.97
C VAL A 174 13.24 4.69 1.63
N ILE A 175 13.57 4.45 0.37
CA ILE A 175 13.94 3.13 -0.14
C ILE A 175 15.40 3.14 -0.57
N GLY A 176 16.22 2.30 0.05
CA GLY A 176 17.61 2.09 -0.34
C GLY A 176 18.63 3.03 0.28
N SER A 177 18.28 3.70 1.41
CA SER A 177 19.29 4.36 2.26
C SER A 177 20.33 3.36 2.75
N ASP A 178 21.51 3.85 3.14
CA ASP A 178 22.57 3.01 3.69
C ASP A 178 22.11 2.29 4.96
N GLY A 179 22.34 0.99 5.02
CA GLY A 179 22.21 0.22 6.24
C GLY A 179 23.17 0.69 7.34
N PHE A 180 22.80 0.44 8.58
CA PHE A 180 23.59 0.80 9.76
C PHE A 180 24.68 -0.25 10.00
N GLY A 181 25.84 -0.07 9.38
CA GLY A 181 26.98 -0.98 9.46
C GLY A 181 28.27 -0.27 9.87
N TYR A 182 28.86 -0.68 11.01
CA TYR A 182 30.13 -0.15 11.51
C TYR A 182 30.97 -1.27 12.09
N ALA A 183 32.29 -1.18 11.92
CA ALA A 183 33.27 -2.06 12.55
C ALA A 183 34.09 -1.29 13.58
N GLN A 184 34.47 -1.94 14.66
CA GLN A 184 35.37 -1.35 15.66
C GLN A 184 36.81 -1.35 15.09
N GLY A 185 37.32 -0.17 14.84
CA GLY A 185 38.72 0.03 14.43
C GLY A 185 39.60 0.56 15.56
N PRO A 186 40.90 0.63 15.38
CA PRO A 186 41.86 1.11 16.39
C PRO A 186 41.62 2.55 16.85
N ALA A 187 41.07 3.41 15.95
CA ALA A 187 40.82 4.82 16.20
C ALA A 187 39.33 5.17 16.34
N GLY A 188 38.44 4.17 16.45
CA GLY A 188 37.01 4.34 16.54
C GLY A 188 36.21 3.54 15.51
N LEU A 189 34.95 3.90 15.32
CA LEU A 189 34.05 3.21 14.40
C LEU A 189 34.40 3.52 12.93
N ILE A 190 34.53 2.47 12.14
CA ILE A 190 34.74 2.54 10.69
C ILE A 190 33.42 2.16 10.01
N LYS A 191 32.88 3.06 9.15
CA LYS A 191 31.68 2.76 8.37
C LYS A 191 31.93 1.62 7.40
N ILE A 192 31.03 0.65 7.37
CA ILE A 192 30.98 -0.41 6.36
C ILE A 192 30.15 0.13 5.19
N PRO A 193 30.72 0.32 4.00
CA PRO A 193 29.96 0.77 2.82
C PRO A 193 28.85 -0.20 2.49
N GLN A 194 27.69 0.33 2.12
CA GLN A 194 26.50 -0.43 1.73
C GLN A 194 26.37 -0.40 0.21
N VAL A 195 26.73 -1.49 -0.45
CA VAL A 195 26.85 -1.57 -1.93
C VAL A 195 25.77 -2.46 -2.56
N GLY A 196 24.92 -3.08 -1.75
CA GLY A 196 23.77 -3.84 -2.22
C GLY A 196 22.59 -2.93 -2.61
N ILE A 197 21.46 -3.53 -2.88
CA ILE A 197 20.25 -2.85 -3.35
C ILE A 197 19.02 -3.25 -2.53
N VAL A 198 17.90 -2.56 -2.76
CA VAL A 198 16.56 -2.99 -2.35
C VAL A 198 15.83 -3.53 -3.57
N VAL A 199 15.12 -4.65 -3.39
CA VAL A 199 14.16 -5.18 -4.36
C VAL A 199 12.80 -5.27 -3.68
N ILE A 200 11.79 -4.68 -4.31
CA ILE A 200 10.39 -4.74 -3.89
C ILE A 200 9.62 -5.43 -5.01
N GLU A 201 9.00 -6.59 -4.69
CA GLU A 201 8.21 -7.33 -5.67
C GLU A 201 6.80 -6.71 -5.84
N ASP A 202 5.99 -7.28 -6.73
CA ASP A 202 4.66 -6.77 -7.10
C ASP A 202 3.69 -6.64 -5.92
N GLU A 203 2.71 -5.76 -6.07
CA GLU A 203 1.56 -5.61 -5.17
C GLU A 203 1.92 -5.26 -3.71
N VAL A 204 3.13 -4.76 -3.47
CA VAL A 204 3.58 -4.29 -2.15
C VAL A 204 3.00 -2.91 -1.88
N GLU A 205 2.59 -2.69 -0.62
CA GLU A 205 2.20 -1.36 -0.14
C GLU A 205 3.06 -0.97 1.06
N ILE A 206 3.57 0.27 1.06
CA ILE A 206 4.47 0.80 2.08
C ILE A 206 3.87 2.07 2.65
N GLY A 207 3.62 2.07 3.95
CA GLY A 207 3.09 3.19 4.72
C GLY A 207 4.05 4.38 4.80
N SER A 208 3.55 5.48 5.32
CA SER A 208 4.28 6.75 5.40
C SER A 208 5.48 6.69 6.35
N ASN A 209 6.57 7.40 6.00
CA ASN A 209 7.79 7.50 6.80
C ASN A 209 8.41 6.13 7.16
N THR A 210 8.25 5.14 6.31
CA THR A 210 8.90 3.83 6.43
C THR A 210 10.25 3.86 5.73
N SER A 211 11.28 3.32 6.40
CA SER A 211 12.63 3.23 5.84
C SER A 211 13.02 1.79 5.56
N ILE A 212 13.50 1.53 4.35
CA ILE A 212 14.01 0.23 3.92
C ILE A 212 15.45 0.41 3.46
N ASP A 213 16.40 -0.09 4.27
CA ASP A 213 17.81 0.06 4.00
C ASP A 213 18.29 -0.90 2.91
N ARG A 214 19.24 -0.43 2.10
CA ARG A 214 19.93 -1.31 1.15
C ARG A 214 20.76 -2.36 1.87
N ALA A 215 20.98 -3.47 1.22
CA ALA A 215 21.86 -4.50 1.73
C ALA A 215 23.30 -4.02 1.80
N THR A 216 24.09 -4.52 2.74
CA THR A 216 25.55 -4.35 2.75
C THR A 216 26.13 -4.89 1.44
N THR A 217 25.76 -6.11 1.08
CA THR A 217 25.99 -6.74 -0.23
C THR A 217 24.76 -7.56 -0.60
N GLY A 218 24.45 -7.69 -1.89
CA GLY A 218 23.28 -8.42 -2.36
C GLY A 218 21.98 -7.62 -2.23
N VAL A 219 20.96 -8.14 -1.58
CA VAL A 219 19.59 -7.60 -1.66
C VAL A 219 18.89 -7.59 -0.30
N THR A 220 18.27 -6.47 0.04
CA THR A 220 17.15 -6.39 0.99
C THR A 220 15.86 -6.62 0.18
N LEU A 221 15.03 -7.59 0.56
CA LEU A 221 13.91 -8.07 -0.26
C LEU A 221 12.58 -7.91 0.46
N ILE A 222 11.63 -7.26 -0.21
CA ILE A 222 10.22 -7.23 0.19
C ILE A 222 9.43 -8.03 -0.85
N SER A 223 8.92 -9.18 -0.47
CA SER A 223 8.25 -10.08 -1.40
C SER A 223 6.81 -9.66 -1.69
N LYS A 224 6.29 -10.19 -2.80
CA LYS A 224 4.98 -9.90 -3.39
C LYS A 224 3.84 -9.85 -2.37
N GLY A 225 2.98 -8.85 -2.49
CA GLY A 225 1.74 -8.70 -1.72
C GLY A 225 1.93 -8.25 -0.27
N THR A 226 3.17 -8.09 0.21
CA THR A 226 3.48 -7.64 1.57
C THR A 226 2.96 -6.22 1.83
N LYS A 227 2.46 -5.99 3.04
CA LYS A 227 1.99 -4.68 3.51
C LYS A 227 2.83 -4.23 4.69
N LEU A 228 3.52 -3.11 4.53
CA LEU A 228 4.24 -2.42 5.60
C LEU A 228 3.45 -1.18 5.99
N ASP A 229 3.16 -1.04 7.27
CA ASP A 229 2.47 0.11 7.82
C ASP A 229 3.44 1.31 8.01
N ASN A 230 2.96 2.38 8.61
CA ASN A 230 3.71 3.61 8.83
C ASN A 230 4.84 3.41 9.84
N LEU A 231 5.94 4.17 9.67
CA LEU A 231 7.06 4.22 10.60
C LEU A 231 7.76 2.87 10.83
N VAL A 232 7.71 1.97 9.84
CA VAL A 232 8.42 0.69 9.90
C VAL A 232 9.89 0.90 9.52
N GLN A 233 10.82 0.27 10.27
CA GLN A 233 12.23 0.21 9.92
C GLN A 233 12.60 -1.20 9.45
N VAL A 234 13.03 -1.33 8.21
CA VAL A 234 13.59 -2.57 7.65
C VAL A 234 15.08 -2.37 7.41
N ALA A 235 15.92 -3.03 8.21
CA ALA A 235 17.37 -2.89 8.11
C ALA A 235 17.95 -3.69 6.91
N HIS A 236 19.25 -3.53 6.70
CA HIS A 236 19.98 -4.14 5.59
C HIS A 236 19.88 -5.67 5.55
N ASN A 237 19.83 -6.24 4.37
CA ASN A 237 19.81 -7.70 4.14
C ASN A 237 18.58 -8.44 4.72
N VAL A 238 17.55 -7.73 5.19
CA VAL A 238 16.29 -8.32 5.63
C VAL A 238 15.55 -8.92 4.43
N ARG A 239 14.87 -10.03 4.66
CA ARG A 239 13.96 -10.64 3.68
C ARG A 239 12.58 -10.81 4.32
N ILE A 240 11.55 -10.22 3.70
CA ILE A 240 10.15 -10.37 4.14
C ILE A 240 9.41 -11.20 3.11
N GLY A 241 8.83 -12.31 3.56
CA GLY A 241 8.08 -13.27 2.74
C GLY A 241 6.76 -12.70 2.22
N ARG A 242 6.17 -13.40 1.26
CA ARG A 242 4.94 -12.98 0.55
C ARG A 242 3.76 -12.80 1.49
N ASN A 243 2.88 -11.84 1.16
CA ASN A 243 1.61 -11.59 1.85
C ASN A 243 1.75 -11.38 3.36
N SER A 244 2.92 -10.96 3.82
CA SER A 244 3.16 -10.63 5.23
C SER A 244 2.64 -9.22 5.55
N ILE A 245 2.27 -9.01 6.80
CA ILE A 245 1.79 -7.72 7.32
C ILE A 245 2.73 -7.28 8.44
N VAL A 246 3.29 -6.10 8.32
CA VAL A 246 4.15 -5.50 9.34
C VAL A 246 3.48 -4.22 9.82
N CYS A 247 2.95 -4.26 11.04
CA CYS A 247 2.23 -3.12 11.62
C CYS A 247 3.16 -1.99 12.06
N GLY A 248 2.57 -0.83 12.32
CA GLY A 248 3.28 0.42 12.56
C GLY A 248 4.33 0.39 13.65
N GLN A 249 5.40 1.14 13.45
CA GLN A 249 6.53 1.27 14.37
C GLN A 249 7.31 -0.04 14.65
N THR A 250 7.14 -1.06 13.81
CA THR A 250 7.93 -2.29 13.91
C THR A 250 9.34 -2.04 13.38
N GLY A 251 10.33 -2.54 14.09
CA GLY A 251 11.74 -2.54 13.69
C GLY A 251 12.25 -3.95 13.40
N ILE A 252 12.83 -4.18 12.22
CA ILE A 252 13.42 -5.46 11.83
C ILE A 252 14.92 -5.25 11.63
N ALA A 253 15.72 -5.83 12.52
CA ALA A 253 17.18 -5.70 12.48
C ALA A 253 17.83 -6.47 11.33
N GLY A 254 19.08 -6.17 11.05
CA GLY A 254 19.79 -6.64 9.86
C GLY A 254 19.84 -8.15 9.69
N SER A 255 19.86 -8.61 8.46
CA SER A 255 19.98 -10.03 8.05
C SER A 255 18.88 -10.97 8.59
N SER A 256 17.80 -10.42 9.12
CA SER A 256 16.67 -11.21 9.62
C SER A 256 15.73 -11.62 8.48
N GLN A 257 14.99 -12.71 8.71
CA GLN A 257 14.04 -13.28 7.76
C GLN A 257 12.65 -13.34 8.39
N VAL A 258 11.65 -12.83 7.69
CA VAL A 258 10.24 -12.95 8.01
C VAL A 258 9.62 -13.88 6.96
N GLY A 259 8.94 -14.95 7.42
CA GLY A 259 8.31 -15.94 6.56
C GLY A 259 7.14 -15.41 5.75
N GLU A 260 6.48 -16.27 4.99
CA GLU A 260 5.28 -15.94 4.21
C GLU A 260 4.04 -15.85 5.11
N GLY A 261 3.15 -14.88 4.86
CA GLY A 261 1.88 -14.71 5.59
C GLY A 261 2.04 -14.33 7.06
N VAL A 262 3.22 -13.93 7.50
CA VAL A 262 3.48 -13.54 8.89
C VAL A 262 2.85 -12.19 9.20
N ILE A 263 2.27 -12.05 10.39
CA ILE A 263 1.75 -10.78 10.90
C ILE A 263 2.60 -10.35 12.09
N LEU A 264 3.37 -9.27 11.92
CA LEU A 264 4.07 -8.61 13.01
C LEU A 264 3.18 -7.48 13.55
N ALA A 265 2.82 -7.57 14.83
CA ALA A 265 2.00 -6.54 15.50
C ALA A 265 2.78 -5.22 15.65
N GLY A 266 2.05 -4.13 15.96
CA GLY A 266 2.68 -2.82 16.13
C GLY A 266 3.74 -2.79 17.23
N GLN A 267 4.81 -2.02 17.01
CA GLN A 267 5.93 -1.82 17.94
C GLN A 267 6.74 -3.10 18.24
N VAL A 268 6.66 -4.12 17.37
CA VAL A 268 7.50 -5.31 17.49
C VAL A 268 8.95 -4.99 17.10
N GLY A 269 9.90 -5.48 17.88
CA GLY A 269 11.33 -5.52 17.54
C GLY A 269 11.77 -6.92 17.15
N VAL A 270 12.25 -7.13 15.94
CA VAL A 270 12.90 -8.37 15.50
C VAL A 270 14.40 -8.17 15.60
N GLY A 271 15.06 -9.01 16.43
CA GLY A 271 16.52 -8.95 16.62
C GLY A 271 17.30 -9.34 15.37
N ASP A 272 18.59 -9.09 15.41
CA ASP A 272 19.54 -9.35 14.33
C ASP A 272 19.67 -10.85 14.01
N HIS A 273 19.80 -11.21 12.72
CA HIS A 273 19.95 -12.59 12.24
C HIS A 273 18.88 -13.59 12.72
N LEU A 274 17.66 -13.15 12.98
CA LEU A 274 16.55 -14.02 13.39
C LEU A 274 15.67 -14.42 12.21
N THR A 275 15.00 -15.56 12.38
CA THR A 275 13.91 -16.00 11.50
C THR A 275 12.61 -16.02 12.29
N VAL A 276 11.54 -15.45 11.71
CA VAL A 276 10.19 -15.38 12.27
C VAL A 276 9.21 -16.02 11.29
N GLY A 277 8.43 -17.01 11.76
CA GLY A 277 7.35 -17.66 11.00
C GLY A 277 7.76 -18.91 10.26
#